data_e2953b5a554352877054486af58307bf
#
_entry.id   e2953b5a554352877054486af58307bf
#
_cell.length_a   1.000
_cell.length_b   1.000
_cell.length_c   1.000
_cell.angle_alpha   90.00
_cell.angle_beta   90.00
_cell.angle_gamma   90.00
#
_symmetry.space_group_name_H-M   'P 1'
#
loop_
_entity.id
_entity.type
_entity.pdbx_description
1 polymer ?
#
loop_
_entity_poly.entity_id
_entity_poly.type
_entity_poly.pdbx_seq_one_letter_code
_entity_poly.pdbx_strand_id
1 'polypeptide(L)'
;VHGCELEKARIAGLLHDCAKCIPNPKKLSMCAKAGIVVTDFERKNPFLLHAKLGAYVAEEVYKVKDPDILSAICWHTTGKPRMTQLEQIIYIADYIEPNRYKAPNLADIRKLAFEDLDLCMYRILRDTVEYLKENPKSMDLTTEAAYRYYKRLIEEEEE
;
A
#
# COMPACT_ATOMS: atom_id res chain seq x y z
N VAL A 1 -14.48 -6.67 -11.37
CA VAL A 1 -13.89 -7.96 -11.67
C VAL A 1 -13.83 -8.81 -10.40
N HIS A 2 -13.21 -8.37 -9.35
CA HIS A 2 -13.00 -9.15 -8.12
C HIS A 2 -14.15 -9.12 -7.10
N GLY A 3 -15.33 -8.60 -7.44
CA GLY A 3 -16.51 -8.58 -6.54
C GLY A 3 -16.41 -7.59 -5.36
N CYS A 4 -15.41 -6.71 -5.33
CA CYS A 4 -15.31 -5.65 -4.35
C CYS A 4 -16.43 -4.60 -4.53
N GLU A 5 -16.90 -4.01 -3.45
CA GLU A 5 -17.88 -2.93 -3.49
C GLU A 5 -17.28 -1.69 -4.18
N LEU A 6 -17.85 -1.32 -5.32
CA LEU A 6 -17.33 -0.30 -6.23
C LEU A 6 -17.15 1.06 -5.54
N GLU A 7 -18.13 1.48 -4.72
CA GLU A 7 -18.07 2.77 -4.03
C GLU A 7 -16.93 2.83 -2.99
N LYS A 8 -16.71 1.75 -2.25
CA LYS A 8 -15.55 1.67 -1.34
C LYS A 8 -14.23 1.79 -2.12
N ALA A 9 -14.09 1.06 -3.23
CA ALA A 9 -12.89 1.11 -4.06
C ALA A 9 -12.68 2.51 -4.66
N ARG A 10 -13.74 3.19 -5.09
CA ARG A 10 -13.67 4.57 -5.63
C ARG A 10 -13.22 5.57 -4.57
N ILE A 11 -13.82 5.53 -3.37
CA ILE A 11 -13.46 6.45 -2.28
C ILE A 11 -12.01 6.21 -1.84
N ALA A 12 -11.63 4.96 -1.61
CA ALA A 12 -10.26 4.60 -1.22
C ALA A 12 -9.25 5.04 -2.31
N GLY A 13 -9.54 4.75 -3.58
CA GLY A 13 -8.69 5.14 -4.71
C GLY A 13 -8.54 6.66 -4.86
N LEU A 14 -9.61 7.44 -4.65
CA LEU A 14 -9.54 8.91 -4.71
C LEU A 14 -8.71 9.51 -3.56
N LEU A 15 -8.74 8.88 -2.39
CA LEU A 15 -8.16 9.46 -1.18
C LEU A 15 -6.81 8.84 -0.78
N HIS A 16 -6.34 7.74 -1.42
CA HIS A 16 -5.13 7.05 -0.99
C HIS A 16 -3.90 7.99 -0.87
N ASP A 17 -3.78 8.94 -1.77
CA ASP A 17 -2.68 9.90 -1.85
C ASP A 17 -3.02 11.31 -1.31
N CYS A 18 -4.15 11.49 -0.60
CA CYS A 18 -4.63 12.81 -0.17
C CYS A 18 -3.64 13.57 0.76
N ALA A 19 -2.71 12.86 1.41
CA ALA A 19 -1.67 13.45 2.24
C ALA A 19 -0.27 13.47 1.56
N LYS A 20 -0.14 13.04 0.31
CA LYS A 20 1.16 12.92 -0.38
C LYS A 20 1.88 14.24 -0.54
N CYS A 21 1.16 15.30 -0.89
CA CYS A 21 1.72 16.63 -1.11
C CYS A 21 2.07 17.40 0.19
N ILE A 22 1.75 16.87 1.36
CA ILE A 22 2.11 17.49 2.64
C ILE A 22 3.65 17.39 2.81
N PRO A 23 4.36 18.50 3.14
CA PRO A 23 5.81 18.45 3.37
C PRO A 23 6.19 17.48 4.50
N ASN A 24 7.32 16.78 4.36
CA ASN A 24 7.75 15.77 5.33
C ASN A 24 7.84 16.25 6.80
N PRO A 25 8.39 17.42 7.12
CA PRO A 25 8.37 17.93 8.49
C PRO A 25 6.95 18.14 9.04
N LYS A 26 6.02 18.56 8.16
CA LYS A 26 4.62 18.73 8.53
C LYS A 26 3.91 17.38 8.72
N LYS A 27 4.21 16.35 7.91
CA LYS A 27 3.71 15.00 8.13
C LYS A 27 4.07 14.49 9.52
N LEU A 28 5.34 14.61 9.93
CA LEU A 28 5.81 14.20 11.27
C LEU A 28 5.07 14.92 12.39
N SER A 29 4.93 16.26 12.27
CA SER A 29 4.21 17.07 13.25
C SER A 29 2.73 16.68 13.33
N MET A 30 2.07 16.44 12.20
CA MET A 30 0.67 16.06 12.15
C MET A 30 0.46 14.65 12.74
N CYS A 31 1.33 13.69 12.43
CA CYS A 31 1.28 12.36 13.03
C CYS A 31 1.40 12.42 14.56
N ALA A 32 2.33 13.23 15.07
CA ALA A 32 2.50 13.42 16.51
C ALA A 32 1.24 13.99 17.18
N LYS A 33 0.62 15.00 16.56
CA LYS A 33 -0.62 15.63 17.06
C LYS A 33 -1.83 14.69 17.01
N ALA A 34 -1.88 13.83 15.99
CA ALA A 34 -2.94 12.85 15.80
C ALA A 34 -2.74 11.55 16.60
N GLY A 35 -1.63 11.41 17.32
CA GLY A 35 -1.30 10.18 18.06
C GLY A 35 -0.97 8.99 17.14
N ILE A 36 -0.60 9.25 15.88
CA ILE A 36 -0.22 8.21 14.92
C ILE A 36 1.17 7.71 15.26
N VAL A 37 1.29 6.40 15.46
CA VAL A 37 2.59 5.75 15.75
C VAL A 37 3.50 5.83 14.52
N VAL A 38 4.65 6.45 14.72
CA VAL A 38 5.71 6.59 13.71
C VAL A 38 6.90 5.72 14.11
N THR A 39 7.24 4.75 13.28
CA THR A 39 8.40 3.88 13.50
C THR A 39 9.71 4.64 13.28
N ASP A 40 10.84 4.09 13.77
CA ASP A 40 12.16 4.69 13.51
C ASP A 40 12.52 4.71 12.03
N PHE A 41 12.04 3.72 11.27
CA PHE A 41 12.20 3.67 9.83
C PHE A 41 11.40 4.79 9.14
N GLU A 42 10.13 4.98 9.48
CA GLU A 42 9.29 6.05 8.95
C GLU A 42 9.80 7.44 9.36
N ARG A 43 10.39 7.58 10.56
CA ARG A 43 11.02 8.83 10.99
C ARG A 43 12.19 9.23 10.10
N LYS A 44 12.96 8.25 9.62
CA LYS A 44 14.06 8.44 8.65
C LYS A 44 13.56 8.58 7.21
N ASN A 45 12.35 8.08 6.93
CA ASN A 45 11.71 8.07 5.62
C ASN A 45 10.29 8.67 5.68
N PRO A 46 10.14 9.96 6.03
CA PRO A 46 8.83 10.54 6.35
C PRO A 46 7.86 10.59 5.17
N PHE A 47 8.34 10.39 3.95
CA PHE A 47 7.47 10.30 2.78
C PHE A 47 6.48 9.14 2.89
N LEU A 48 6.84 8.03 3.57
CA LEU A 48 5.96 6.89 3.80
C LEU A 48 4.74 7.22 4.66
N LEU A 49 4.84 8.24 5.51
CA LEU A 49 3.77 8.66 6.40
C LEU A 49 2.52 9.16 5.67
N HIS A 50 2.61 9.45 4.35
CA HIS A 50 1.43 9.91 3.61
C HIS A 50 0.29 8.88 3.64
N ALA A 51 0.57 7.59 3.75
CA ALA A 51 -0.43 6.54 3.81
C ALA A 51 -1.19 6.56 5.15
N LYS A 52 -0.49 6.49 6.27
CA LYS A 52 -1.10 6.56 7.62
C LYS A 52 -1.80 7.90 7.85
N LEU A 53 -1.13 8.99 7.48
CA LEU A 53 -1.69 10.33 7.60
C LEU A 53 -2.87 10.54 6.64
N GLY A 54 -2.82 9.90 5.47
CA GLY A 54 -3.92 9.92 4.50
C GLY A 54 -5.18 9.28 5.06
N ALA A 55 -5.07 8.16 5.75
CA ALA A 55 -6.20 7.54 6.44
C ALA A 55 -6.79 8.48 7.51
N TYR A 56 -5.96 9.11 8.32
CA TYR A 56 -6.39 10.11 9.29
C TYR A 56 -7.07 11.32 8.63
N VAL A 57 -6.51 11.85 7.57
CA VAL A 57 -7.10 12.98 6.81
C VAL A 57 -8.43 12.56 6.17
N ALA A 58 -8.51 11.35 5.63
CA ALA A 58 -9.75 10.80 5.07
C ALA A 58 -10.86 10.75 6.14
N GLU A 59 -10.52 10.33 7.35
CA GLU A 59 -11.47 10.27 8.47
C GLU A 59 -11.86 11.67 8.98
N GLU A 60 -10.88 12.51 9.30
CA GLU A 60 -11.12 13.78 9.99
C GLU A 60 -11.62 14.87 9.05
N VAL A 61 -11.09 14.97 7.85
CA VAL A 61 -11.42 16.04 6.90
C VAL A 61 -12.54 15.62 5.96
N TYR A 62 -12.42 14.45 5.34
CA TYR A 62 -13.40 13.95 4.37
C TYR A 62 -14.54 13.13 5.00
N LYS A 63 -14.51 12.94 6.33
CA LYS A 63 -15.56 12.27 7.10
C LYS A 63 -15.83 10.82 6.69
N VAL A 64 -14.83 10.17 6.13
CA VAL A 64 -14.90 8.72 5.84
C VAL A 64 -14.88 7.97 7.17
N LYS A 65 -15.90 7.13 7.41
CA LYS A 65 -16.04 6.36 8.64
C LYS A 65 -15.92 4.84 8.41
N ASP A 66 -15.88 4.42 7.16
CA ASP A 66 -15.73 3.02 6.82
C ASP A 66 -14.30 2.53 7.10
N PRO A 67 -14.13 1.55 8.03
CA PRO A 67 -12.81 1.09 8.43
C PRO A 67 -12.05 0.37 7.31
N ASP A 68 -12.77 -0.26 6.36
CA ASP A 68 -12.14 -0.93 5.23
C ASP A 68 -11.48 0.07 4.29
N ILE A 69 -12.16 1.20 4.03
CA ILE A 69 -11.62 2.30 3.23
C ILE A 69 -10.38 2.90 3.90
N LEU A 70 -10.48 3.21 5.19
CA LEU A 70 -9.37 3.79 5.95
C LEU A 70 -8.16 2.84 6.00
N SER A 71 -8.41 1.54 6.16
CA SER A 71 -7.37 0.51 6.14
C SER A 71 -6.69 0.41 4.76
N ALA A 72 -7.48 0.42 3.68
CA ALA A 72 -6.94 0.39 2.31
C ALA A 72 -6.04 1.62 2.03
N ILE A 73 -6.44 2.80 2.49
CA ILE A 73 -5.60 4.02 2.40
C ILE A 73 -4.32 3.86 3.23
N CYS A 74 -4.42 3.35 4.45
CA CYS A 74 -3.29 3.21 5.37
C CYS A 74 -2.19 2.27 4.83
N TRP A 75 -2.56 1.21 4.14
CA TRP A 75 -1.63 0.15 3.73
C TRP A 75 -1.26 0.14 2.25
N HIS A 76 -1.70 1.14 1.47
CA HIS A 76 -1.46 1.15 0.02
C HIS A 76 0.02 1.27 -0.39
N THR A 77 0.90 1.72 0.51
CA THR A 77 2.33 1.94 0.20
C THR A 77 3.21 0.76 0.60
N THR A 78 3.07 0.27 1.83
CA THR A 78 3.92 -0.80 2.36
C THR A 78 3.33 -2.19 2.17
N GLY A 79 2.02 -2.28 2.02
CA GLY A 79 1.29 -3.51 2.21
C GLY A 79 1.35 -4.00 3.65
N LYS A 80 0.76 -5.16 3.92
CA LYS A 80 0.87 -5.91 5.17
C LYS A 80 0.51 -7.38 4.91
N PRO A 81 0.85 -8.31 5.84
CA PRO A 81 0.29 -9.66 5.79
C PRO A 81 -1.24 -9.66 5.84
N ARG A 82 -1.88 -10.60 5.16
CA ARG A 82 -3.34 -10.80 5.17
C ARG A 82 -4.14 -9.55 4.79
N MET A 83 -3.76 -8.90 3.71
CA MET A 83 -4.57 -7.78 3.19
C MET A 83 -5.96 -8.24 2.79
N THR A 84 -6.96 -7.42 3.09
CA THR A 84 -8.32 -7.60 2.55
C THR A 84 -8.32 -7.37 1.05
N GLN A 85 -9.34 -7.85 0.36
CA GLN A 85 -9.47 -7.65 -1.08
C GLN A 85 -9.42 -6.16 -1.48
N LEU A 86 -10.06 -5.28 -0.71
CA LEU A 86 -10.02 -3.84 -0.96
C LEU A 86 -8.61 -3.27 -0.80
N GLU A 87 -7.89 -3.67 0.25
CA GLU A 87 -6.50 -3.26 0.46
C GLU A 87 -5.60 -3.70 -0.69
N GLN A 88 -5.74 -4.94 -1.16
CA GLN A 88 -5.00 -5.46 -2.31
C GLN A 88 -5.31 -4.66 -3.59
N ILE A 89 -6.59 -4.40 -3.84
CA ILE A 89 -7.03 -3.64 -5.02
C ILE A 89 -6.40 -2.25 -5.03
N ILE A 90 -6.40 -1.53 -3.91
CA ILE A 90 -5.82 -0.17 -3.84
C ILE A 90 -4.30 -0.21 -3.97
N TYR A 91 -3.62 -1.15 -3.31
CA TYR A 91 -2.18 -1.35 -3.42
C TYR A 91 -1.75 -1.66 -4.86
N ILE A 92 -2.43 -2.61 -5.51
CA ILE A 92 -2.15 -3.02 -6.89
C ILE A 92 -2.47 -1.88 -7.86
N ALA A 93 -3.61 -1.20 -7.70
CA ALA A 93 -4.03 -0.11 -8.58
C ALA A 93 -3.02 1.05 -8.61
N ASP A 94 -2.47 1.44 -7.45
CA ASP A 94 -1.40 2.43 -7.38
C ASP A 94 -0.13 1.93 -8.09
N TYR A 95 0.22 0.65 -7.94
CA TYR A 95 1.41 0.08 -8.60
C TYR A 95 1.27 0.02 -10.11
N ILE A 96 0.10 -0.33 -10.66
CA ILE A 96 -0.13 -0.49 -12.11
C ILE A 96 -0.65 0.77 -12.80
N GLU A 97 -0.64 1.92 -12.12
CA GLU A 97 -1.21 3.17 -12.66
C GLU A 97 -0.67 3.44 -14.10
N PRO A 98 -1.50 4.04 -15.00
CA PRO A 98 -1.19 4.12 -16.43
C PRO A 98 0.14 4.82 -16.77
N ASN A 99 0.55 5.81 -15.96
CA ASN A 99 1.76 6.58 -16.22
C ASN A 99 3.03 5.94 -15.64
N ARG A 100 2.91 4.84 -14.89
CA ARG A 100 4.07 4.08 -14.42
C ARG A 100 4.71 3.32 -15.59
N TYR A 101 6.01 3.48 -15.77
CA TYR A 101 6.75 2.84 -16.87
C TYR A 101 8.10 2.24 -16.46
N LYS A 102 8.57 2.52 -15.25
CA LYS A 102 9.89 2.06 -14.76
C LYS A 102 9.86 0.77 -13.96
N ALA A 103 8.67 0.30 -13.54
CA ALA A 103 8.56 -0.93 -12.79
C ALA A 103 8.81 -2.15 -13.70
N PRO A 104 9.51 -3.19 -13.21
CA PRO A 104 9.73 -4.41 -13.99
C PRO A 104 8.41 -5.15 -14.23
N ASN A 105 8.35 -5.93 -15.30
CA ASN A 105 7.23 -6.84 -15.60
C ASN A 105 5.82 -6.19 -15.60
N LEU A 106 5.74 -4.88 -15.82
CA LEU A 106 4.51 -4.11 -15.62
C LEU A 106 3.34 -4.57 -16.51
N ALA A 107 3.63 -5.03 -17.75
CA ALA A 107 2.60 -5.55 -18.65
C ALA A 107 1.95 -6.84 -18.09
N ASP A 108 2.77 -7.76 -17.57
CA ASP A 108 2.30 -9.01 -16.98
C ASP A 108 1.57 -8.76 -15.65
N ILE A 109 2.09 -7.84 -14.82
CA ILE A 109 1.43 -7.43 -13.57
C ILE A 109 0.05 -6.82 -13.85
N ARG A 110 -0.06 -5.96 -14.87
CA ARG A 110 -1.36 -5.36 -15.28
C ARG A 110 -2.38 -6.42 -15.70
N LYS A 111 -1.95 -7.46 -16.39
CA LYS A 111 -2.82 -8.59 -16.75
C LYS A 111 -3.23 -9.39 -15.52
N LEU A 112 -2.26 -9.78 -14.72
CA LEU A 112 -2.44 -10.57 -13.50
C LEU A 112 -3.35 -9.89 -12.48
N ALA A 113 -3.32 -8.56 -12.40
CA ALA A 113 -4.19 -7.76 -11.53
C ALA A 113 -5.70 -8.00 -11.74
N PHE A 114 -6.10 -8.53 -12.90
CA PHE A 114 -7.49 -8.88 -13.19
C PHE A 114 -7.78 -10.38 -13.09
N GLU A 115 -6.77 -11.19 -12.88
CA GLU A 115 -6.88 -12.66 -12.84
C GLU A 115 -6.75 -13.18 -11.41
N ASP A 116 -5.68 -12.78 -10.69
CA ASP A 116 -5.32 -13.30 -9.37
C ASP A 116 -4.65 -12.20 -8.52
N LEU A 117 -5.34 -11.76 -7.47
CA LEU A 117 -4.83 -10.70 -6.58
C LEU A 117 -3.67 -11.18 -5.70
N ASP A 118 -3.71 -12.40 -5.17
CA ASP A 118 -2.69 -12.91 -4.26
C ASP A 118 -1.37 -13.14 -4.99
N LEU A 119 -1.42 -13.76 -6.16
CA LEU A 119 -0.26 -13.91 -7.03
C LEU A 119 0.26 -12.55 -7.52
N CYS A 120 -0.63 -11.61 -7.82
CA CYS A 120 -0.26 -10.25 -8.19
C CYS A 120 0.47 -9.53 -7.05
N MET A 121 -0.06 -9.60 -5.82
CA MET A 121 0.58 -9.09 -4.61
C MET A 121 1.98 -9.70 -4.41
N TYR A 122 2.10 -11.02 -4.52
CA TYR A 122 3.39 -11.70 -4.39
C TYR A 122 4.41 -11.16 -5.39
N ARG A 123 4.05 -11.05 -6.66
CA ARG A 123 4.98 -10.57 -7.71
C ARG A 123 5.41 -9.13 -7.51
N ILE A 124 4.46 -8.25 -7.18
CA ILE A 124 4.78 -6.83 -6.89
C ILE A 124 5.71 -6.73 -5.69
N LEU A 125 5.38 -7.42 -4.59
CA LEU A 125 6.19 -7.40 -3.38
C LEU A 125 7.58 -8.00 -3.59
N ARG A 126 7.71 -9.08 -4.37
CA ARG A 126 8.99 -9.67 -4.76
C ARG A 126 9.86 -8.65 -5.49
N ASP A 127 9.32 -8.04 -6.55
CA ASP A 127 10.06 -7.07 -7.36
C ASP A 127 10.45 -5.83 -6.53
N THR A 128 9.57 -5.42 -5.60
CA THR A 128 9.83 -4.32 -4.65
C THR A 128 10.95 -4.67 -3.68
N VAL A 129 10.92 -5.86 -3.07
CA VAL A 129 11.94 -6.33 -2.13
C VAL A 129 13.28 -6.52 -2.84
N GLU A 130 13.31 -7.05 -4.05
CA GLU A 130 14.52 -7.18 -4.85
C GLU A 130 15.15 -5.82 -5.14
N TYR A 131 14.36 -4.84 -5.56
CA TYR A 131 14.83 -3.47 -5.78
C TYR A 131 15.38 -2.83 -4.48
N LEU A 132 14.70 -3.03 -3.35
CA LEU A 132 15.11 -2.45 -2.07
C LEU A 132 16.32 -3.17 -1.45
N LYS A 133 16.61 -4.42 -1.83
CA LYS A 133 17.82 -5.14 -1.37
C LYS A 133 19.12 -4.48 -1.85
N GLU A 134 19.10 -3.77 -2.95
CA GLU A 134 20.25 -2.96 -3.41
C GLU A 134 20.57 -1.83 -2.41
N ASN A 135 19.57 -1.41 -1.62
CA ASN A 135 19.75 -0.46 -0.53
C ASN A 135 18.99 -0.93 0.73
N PRO A 136 19.58 -1.85 1.56
CA PRO A 136 18.91 -2.47 2.71
C PRO A 136 18.38 -1.47 3.75
N LYS A 137 18.93 -0.23 3.79
CA LYS A 137 18.43 0.84 4.66
C LYS A 137 17.08 1.40 4.22
N SER A 138 16.58 0.98 3.06
CA SER A 138 15.32 1.45 2.47
C SER A 138 14.15 0.47 2.65
N MET A 139 14.37 -0.68 3.30
CA MET A 139 13.35 -1.71 3.46
C MET A 139 12.55 -1.49 4.74
N ASP A 140 11.23 -1.28 4.59
CA ASP A 140 10.28 -1.30 5.71
C ASP A 140 10.00 -2.75 6.14
N LEU A 141 10.00 -3.00 7.46
CA LEU A 141 9.74 -4.34 8.00
C LEU A 141 8.34 -4.86 7.67
N THR A 142 7.38 -3.97 7.48
CA THR A 142 6.01 -4.34 7.11
C THR A 142 5.96 -4.83 5.67
N THR A 143 6.68 -4.18 4.76
CA THR A 143 6.82 -4.62 3.37
C THR A 143 7.49 -6.01 3.29
N GLU A 144 8.54 -6.22 4.07
CA GLU A 144 9.19 -7.53 4.15
C GLU A 144 8.27 -8.61 4.71
N ALA A 145 7.50 -8.30 5.74
CA ALA A 145 6.52 -9.22 6.32
C ALA A 145 5.40 -9.55 5.34
N ALA A 146 4.91 -8.55 4.59
CA ALA A 146 3.94 -8.76 3.52
C ALA A 146 4.48 -9.72 2.45
N TYR A 147 5.70 -9.46 1.96
CA TYR A 147 6.34 -10.34 0.98
C TYR A 147 6.44 -11.78 1.46
N ARG A 148 6.92 -12.01 2.70
CA ARG A 148 7.04 -13.35 3.27
C ARG A 148 5.69 -14.06 3.39
N TYR A 149 4.63 -13.32 3.71
CA TYR A 149 3.28 -13.86 3.80
C TYR A 149 2.78 -14.33 2.43
N TYR A 150 2.79 -13.45 1.41
CA TYR A 150 2.29 -13.79 0.08
C TYR A 150 3.16 -14.84 -0.61
N LYS A 151 4.46 -14.85 -0.38
CA LYS A 151 5.35 -15.91 -0.88
C LYS A 151 4.91 -17.28 -0.39
N ARG A 152 4.68 -17.43 0.93
CA ARG A 152 4.22 -18.72 1.49
C ARG A 152 2.84 -19.11 0.97
N LEU A 153 1.93 -18.15 0.85
CA LEU A 153 0.58 -18.41 0.36
C LEU A 153 0.60 -19.04 -1.04
N ILE A 154 1.42 -18.51 -1.95
CA ILE A 154 1.54 -19.04 -3.32
C ILE A 154 2.29 -20.40 -3.33
N GLU A 155 3.33 -20.58 -2.50
CA GLU A 155 4.05 -21.86 -2.42
C GLU A 155 3.15 -22.99 -1.88
N GLU A 156 2.24 -22.70 -0.94
CA GLU A 156 1.27 -23.66 -0.39
C GLU A 156 0.14 -24.02 -1.37
N GLU A 157 -0.17 -23.17 -2.35
CA GLU A 157 -1.16 -23.44 -3.41
C GLU A 157 -0.60 -24.28 -4.56
N GLU A 158 0.73 -24.35 -4.72
CA GLU A 158 1.41 -25.13 -5.77
C GLU A 158 1.71 -26.57 -5.32
N GLU A 159 1.57 -26.91 -4.03
CA GLU A 159 1.76 -28.25 -3.47
C GLU A 159 0.45 -29.09 -3.47
#